data_7706d36c3cffac065defcc01c5cff0bc
#
_entry.id   7706d36c3cffac065defcc01c5cff0bc
#
_cell.length_a   1.000
_cell.length_b   1.000
_cell.length_c   1.000
_cell.angle_alpha   90.00
_cell.angle_beta   90.00
_cell.angle_gamma   90.00
#
_symmetry.space_group_name_H-M   'P 1'
#
loop_
_entity.id
_entity.type
_entity.pdbx_description
1 polymer ?
#
loop_
_entity_poly.entity_id
_entity_poly.type
_entity_poly.pdbx_seq_one_letter_code
_entity_poly.pdbx_strand_id
1 'polypeptide(L)'
;MTVNTSQMNVTDQAEDADFRGTSRENPAIFSAYKEMTVPAQPGWVEEHVRRLTARGIQSAFQCYNLNSFESVERLMRRGFYKGPLVMNWVAIAGGMDTPSVYSLANFIRAVPDGAVVTVESNVRNVLPVNMMGIAMGLHVRCGTEDCLWNQSRTEKASTVKQIEQLVRISREFGREIATAQQAREISKIGVFYDTVEESLHANGFAPNRNGGNQGFLRKTA
;
A
#
# COMPACT_ATOMS: atom_id res chain seq x y z
N MET A 1 -1.92 6.66 3.98
CA MET A 1 -3.28 7.24 4.01
C MET A 1 -4.23 6.28 3.29
N THR A 2 -5.33 5.91 3.94
CA THR A 2 -6.35 5.04 3.37
C THR A 2 -7.19 5.80 2.35
N VAL A 3 -7.29 5.31 1.12
CA VAL A 3 -7.99 5.98 0.02
C VAL A 3 -9.22 5.21 -0.47
N ASN A 4 -9.74 4.30 0.33
CA ASN A 4 -10.87 3.49 -0.06
C ASN A 4 -11.93 3.42 1.02
N THR A 5 -13.20 3.34 0.59
CA THR A 5 -14.33 2.99 1.44
C THR A 5 -14.57 1.50 1.31
N SER A 6 -13.92 0.70 2.11
CA SER A 6 -14.18 -0.72 2.16
C SER A 6 -14.56 -1.14 3.56
N GLN A 7 -15.45 -2.08 3.65
CA GLN A 7 -15.70 -2.80 4.87
C GLN A 7 -14.44 -3.60 5.19
N MET A 8 -13.78 -3.26 6.29
CA MET A 8 -12.64 -4.04 6.73
C MET A 8 -13.15 -5.28 7.47
N ASN A 9 -13.25 -6.38 6.78
CA ASN A 9 -13.54 -7.66 7.40
C ASN A 9 -12.27 -8.51 7.50
N VAL A 10 -11.35 -8.09 8.35
CA VAL A 10 -10.11 -8.83 8.63
C VAL A 10 -10.34 -10.19 9.29
N THR A 11 -11.59 -10.49 9.67
CA THR A 11 -11.92 -11.75 10.33
C THR A 11 -12.26 -12.87 9.35
N ASP A 12 -12.55 -12.56 8.09
CA ASP A 12 -12.97 -13.57 7.10
C ASP A 12 -11.88 -14.60 6.78
N GLN A 13 -10.62 -14.24 6.98
CA GLN A 13 -9.48 -15.11 6.68
C GLN A 13 -8.62 -15.46 7.89
N ALA A 14 -8.97 -14.95 9.06
CA ALA A 14 -8.24 -15.22 10.29
C ALA A 14 -8.96 -16.30 11.10
N GLU A 15 -8.18 -17.24 11.63
CA GLU A 15 -8.70 -18.19 12.63
C GLU A 15 -8.54 -17.60 14.02
N ASP A 16 -9.35 -18.06 14.98
CA ASP A 16 -9.31 -17.60 16.39
C ASP A 16 -7.88 -17.66 16.96
N ALA A 17 -7.10 -18.67 16.58
CA ALA A 17 -5.72 -18.81 17.01
C ALA A 17 -4.82 -17.63 16.58
N ASP A 18 -5.18 -16.89 15.54
CA ASP A 18 -4.41 -15.73 15.07
C ASP A 18 -4.49 -14.54 16.02
N PHE A 19 -5.58 -14.46 16.77
CA PHE A 19 -5.84 -13.36 17.70
C PHE A 19 -5.51 -13.68 19.14
N ARG A 20 -5.03 -14.90 19.44
CA ARG A 20 -4.67 -15.32 20.79
C ARG A 20 -3.67 -14.36 21.44
N GLY A 21 -3.97 -13.91 22.64
CA GLY A 21 -3.17 -12.95 23.39
C GLY A 21 -3.22 -11.52 22.85
N THR A 22 -4.21 -11.18 22.03
CA THR A 22 -4.51 -9.83 21.58
C THR A 22 -5.84 -9.34 22.12
N SER A 23 -6.13 -8.05 21.99
CA SER A 23 -7.44 -7.49 22.36
C SER A 23 -8.61 -8.10 21.56
N ARG A 24 -8.33 -8.63 20.37
CA ARG A 24 -9.33 -9.28 19.50
C ARG A 24 -9.76 -10.67 20.00
N GLU A 25 -9.06 -11.25 20.96
CA GLU A 25 -9.50 -12.46 21.67
C GLU A 25 -10.79 -12.20 22.48
N ASN A 26 -11.07 -10.93 22.81
CA ASN A 26 -12.34 -10.56 23.46
C ASN A 26 -13.50 -10.65 22.45
N PRO A 27 -14.53 -11.49 22.69
CA PRO A 27 -15.65 -11.68 21.75
C PRO A 27 -16.40 -10.38 21.39
N ALA A 28 -16.49 -9.42 22.31
CA ALA A 28 -17.15 -8.15 22.05
C ALA A 28 -16.36 -7.29 21.04
N ILE A 29 -15.05 -7.26 21.15
CA ILE A 29 -14.17 -6.55 20.21
C ILE A 29 -14.19 -7.26 18.86
N PHE A 30 -14.08 -8.58 18.84
CA PHE A 30 -14.16 -9.38 17.62
C PHE A 30 -15.47 -9.16 16.87
N SER A 31 -16.60 -9.15 17.57
CA SER A 31 -17.91 -8.87 16.98
C SER A 31 -18.02 -7.47 16.41
N ALA A 32 -17.46 -6.46 17.09
CA ALA A 32 -17.46 -5.08 16.61
C ALA A 32 -16.72 -4.91 15.26
N TYR A 33 -15.66 -5.68 15.02
CA TYR A 33 -14.94 -5.65 13.75
C TYR A 33 -15.76 -6.14 12.55
N LYS A 34 -16.77 -7.00 12.77
CA LYS A 34 -17.65 -7.48 11.69
C LYS A 34 -18.53 -6.37 11.11
N GLU A 35 -18.88 -5.41 11.95
CA GLU A 35 -19.76 -4.28 11.57
C GLU A 35 -18.98 -3.01 11.23
N MET A 36 -17.63 -3.05 11.33
CA MET A 36 -16.81 -1.87 11.18
C MET A 36 -16.70 -1.46 9.70
N THR A 37 -17.06 -0.22 9.43
CA THR A 37 -16.80 0.45 8.14
C THR A 37 -15.82 1.60 8.35
N VAL A 38 -14.77 1.65 7.53
CA VAL A 38 -13.82 2.76 7.53
C VAL A 38 -14.15 3.67 6.33
N PRO A 39 -14.82 4.81 6.54
CA PRO A 39 -15.14 5.72 5.45
C PRO A 39 -13.87 6.49 5.01
N ALA A 40 -13.61 6.50 3.71
CA ALA A 40 -12.57 7.33 3.09
C ALA A 40 -13.16 8.08 1.89
N GLN A 41 -14.10 8.97 2.18
CA GLN A 41 -14.80 9.75 1.17
C GLN A 41 -13.82 10.65 0.39
N PRO A 42 -14.05 10.90 -0.91
CA PRO A 42 -13.14 11.70 -1.74
C PRO A 42 -12.80 13.07 -1.13
N GLY A 43 -13.79 13.81 -0.65
CA GLY A 43 -13.55 15.11 -0.02
C GLY A 43 -12.71 15.04 1.25
N TRP A 44 -12.85 13.98 2.04
CA TRP A 44 -11.99 13.76 3.21
C TRP A 44 -10.54 13.48 2.80
N VAL A 45 -10.35 12.67 1.76
CA VAL A 45 -9.03 12.35 1.24
C VAL A 45 -8.36 13.59 0.64
N GLU A 46 -9.09 14.37 -0.16
CA GLU A 46 -8.61 15.63 -0.75
C GLU A 46 -8.16 16.62 0.34
N GLU A 47 -8.96 16.80 1.37
CA GLU A 47 -8.63 17.69 2.50
C GLU A 47 -7.42 17.18 3.30
N HIS A 48 -7.32 15.88 3.51
CA HIS A 48 -6.20 15.26 4.20
C HIS A 48 -4.88 15.50 3.44
N VAL A 49 -4.86 15.22 2.15
CA VAL A 49 -3.69 15.48 1.27
C VAL A 49 -3.33 16.95 1.28
N ARG A 50 -4.31 17.84 1.15
CA ARG A 50 -4.09 19.29 1.18
C ARG A 50 -3.41 19.74 2.48
N ARG A 51 -3.85 19.23 3.64
CA ARG A 51 -3.25 19.55 4.94
C ARG A 51 -1.82 19.05 5.08
N LEU A 52 -1.55 17.85 4.60
CA LEU A 52 -0.20 17.27 4.62
C LEU A 52 0.73 18.08 3.71
N THR A 53 0.33 18.32 2.48
CA THR A 53 1.12 19.08 1.49
C THR A 53 1.41 20.49 1.97
N ALA A 54 0.43 21.19 2.57
CA ALA A 54 0.61 22.52 3.13
C ALA A 54 1.67 22.59 4.25
N ARG A 55 2.06 21.45 4.81
CA ARG A 55 3.10 21.32 5.85
C ARG A 55 4.39 20.69 5.32
N GLY A 56 4.52 20.52 4.01
CA GLY A 56 5.66 19.83 3.40
C GLY A 56 5.74 18.33 3.73
N ILE A 57 4.63 17.72 4.14
CA ILE A 57 4.57 16.30 4.47
C ILE A 57 4.14 15.53 3.23
N GLN A 58 5.02 14.65 2.76
CA GLN A 58 4.75 13.77 1.64
C GLN A 58 3.76 12.67 2.02
N SER A 59 2.77 12.44 1.16
CA SER A 59 1.79 11.36 1.35
C SER A 59 2.33 10.04 0.81
N ALA A 60 2.21 8.97 1.58
CA ALA A 60 2.28 7.60 1.10
C ALA A 60 0.86 7.01 1.08
N PHE A 61 0.47 6.44 -0.05
CA PHE A 61 -0.92 6.01 -0.27
C PHE A 61 -1.07 4.51 -0.03
N GLN A 62 -2.04 4.13 0.77
CA GLN A 62 -2.44 2.72 0.90
C GLN A 62 -3.53 2.42 -0.12
N CYS A 63 -3.23 1.51 -1.04
CA CYS A 63 -4.13 1.08 -2.11
C CYS A 63 -4.53 -0.37 -1.87
N TYR A 64 -5.82 -0.61 -1.70
CA TYR A 64 -6.37 -1.94 -1.42
C TYR A 64 -6.77 -2.71 -2.70
N ASN A 65 -6.88 -1.99 -3.81
CA ASN A 65 -7.26 -2.51 -5.13
C ASN A 65 -7.04 -1.43 -6.21
N LEU A 66 -7.36 -1.75 -7.45
CA LEU A 66 -7.24 -0.82 -8.58
C LEU A 66 -8.08 0.45 -8.41
N ASN A 67 -9.27 0.37 -7.80
CA ASN A 67 -10.11 1.56 -7.59
C ASN A 67 -9.45 2.56 -6.63
N SER A 68 -8.74 2.05 -5.62
CA SER A 68 -7.95 2.89 -4.71
C SER A 68 -6.83 3.59 -5.46
N PHE A 69 -6.12 2.87 -6.33
CA PHE A 69 -5.07 3.44 -7.17
C PHE A 69 -5.61 4.51 -8.12
N GLU A 70 -6.72 4.24 -8.82
CA GLU A 70 -7.37 5.23 -9.69
C GLU A 70 -7.77 6.51 -8.93
N SER A 71 -8.15 6.38 -7.67
CA SER A 71 -8.46 7.55 -6.82
C SER A 71 -7.21 8.39 -6.57
N VAL A 72 -6.06 7.76 -6.34
CA VAL A 72 -4.76 8.46 -6.21
C VAL A 72 -4.37 9.14 -7.53
N GLU A 73 -4.50 8.43 -8.66
CA GLU A 73 -4.23 9.00 -9.98
C GLU A 73 -5.07 10.27 -10.22
N ARG A 74 -6.36 10.26 -9.84
CA ARG A 74 -7.24 11.44 -9.96
C ARG A 74 -6.79 12.60 -9.08
N LEU A 75 -6.31 12.33 -7.84
CA LEU A 75 -5.75 13.38 -6.97
C LEU A 75 -4.57 14.07 -7.63
N MET A 76 -3.66 13.29 -8.25
CA MET A 76 -2.50 13.82 -8.95
C MET A 76 -2.90 14.61 -10.21
N ARG A 77 -3.77 14.05 -11.06
CA ARG A 77 -4.23 14.70 -12.30
C ARG A 77 -5.00 15.99 -12.05
N ARG A 78 -5.66 16.11 -10.91
CA ARG A 78 -6.38 17.32 -10.47
C ARG A 78 -5.50 18.30 -9.70
N GLY A 79 -4.24 17.97 -9.44
CA GLY A 79 -3.28 18.82 -8.75
C GLY A 79 -3.46 18.92 -7.23
N PHE A 80 -4.26 18.05 -6.63
CA PHE A 80 -4.34 17.97 -5.15
C PHE A 80 -3.05 17.45 -4.53
N TYR A 81 -2.34 16.59 -5.25
CA TYR A 81 -1.04 16.08 -4.86
C TYR A 81 -0.05 16.18 -6.02
N LYS A 82 1.10 16.78 -5.77
CA LYS A 82 2.16 16.99 -6.74
C LYS A 82 3.52 16.48 -6.22
N GLY A 83 3.52 15.36 -5.53
CA GLY A 83 4.72 14.69 -5.03
C GLY A 83 5.00 13.37 -5.73
N PRO A 84 6.05 12.66 -5.30
CA PRO A 84 6.35 11.31 -5.77
C PRO A 84 5.22 10.33 -5.44
N LEU A 85 4.98 9.39 -6.33
CA LEU A 85 3.98 8.35 -6.12
C LEU A 85 4.59 7.21 -5.28
N VAL A 86 4.43 7.32 -3.98
CA VAL A 86 4.81 6.28 -3.02
C VAL A 86 3.54 5.60 -2.51
N MET A 87 3.46 4.30 -2.64
CA MET A 87 2.25 3.56 -2.29
C MET A 87 2.53 2.19 -1.69
N ASN A 88 1.57 1.74 -0.89
CA ASN A 88 1.47 0.35 -0.44
C ASN A 88 0.30 -0.32 -1.16
N TRP A 89 0.55 -1.47 -1.76
CA TRP A 89 -0.52 -2.40 -2.10
C TRP A 89 -0.83 -3.26 -0.88
N VAL A 90 -2.06 -3.15 -0.36
CA VAL A 90 -2.49 -3.82 0.87
C VAL A 90 -3.52 -4.90 0.53
N ALA A 91 -3.11 -6.15 0.55
CA ALA A 91 -3.94 -7.29 0.18
C ALA A 91 -4.34 -8.09 1.42
N ILE A 92 -5.52 -7.82 1.95
CA ILE A 92 -6.04 -8.46 3.17
C ILE A 92 -7.42 -9.09 2.97
N ALA A 93 -7.93 -9.14 1.73
CA ALA A 93 -9.29 -9.58 1.40
C ALA A 93 -10.41 -8.76 2.08
N GLY A 94 -11.63 -9.25 2.16
CA GLY A 94 -12.72 -8.53 2.83
C GLY A 94 -13.13 -7.22 2.12
N GLY A 95 -13.27 -7.24 0.80
CA GLY A 95 -13.55 -6.04 -0.02
C GLY A 95 -12.29 -5.36 -0.59
N MET A 96 -11.13 -5.88 -0.25
CA MET A 96 -9.82 -5.49 -0.76
C MET A 96 -9.28 -6.60 -1.68
N ASP A 97 -8.13 -6.36 -2.31
CA ASP A 97 -7.48 -7.40 -3.11
C ASP A 97 -7.15 -8.63 -2.27
N THR A 98 -7.34 -9.80 -2.85
CA THR A 98 -6.90 -11.05 -2.26
C THR A 98 -5.37 -11.13 -2.30
N PRO A 99 -4.70 -11.65 -1.26
CA PRO A 99 -3.25 -11.82 -1.22
C PRO A 99 -2.80 -12.95 -2.17
N SER A 100 -2.86 -12.68 -3.46
CA SER A 100 -2.55 -13.64 -4.54
C SER A 100 -1.64 -13.03 -5.59
N VAL A 101 -0.91 -13.89 -6.30
CA VAL A 101 -0.05 -13.49 -7.43
C VAL A 101 -0.86 -12.76 -8.51
N TYR A 102 -2.07 -13.19 -8.79
CA TYR A 102 -2.93 -12.59 -9.81
C TYR A 102 -3.36 -11.16 -9.44
N SER A 103 -3.76 -10.95 -8.19
CA SER A 103 -4.14 -9.62 -7.71
C SER A 103 -2.95 -8.67 -7.76
N LEU A 104 -1.77 -9.09 -7.29
CA LEU A 104 -0.55 -8.30 -7.35
C LEU A 104 -0.15 -7.97 -8.78
N ALA A 105 -0.15 -8.97 -9.68
CA ALA A 105 0.19 -8.76 -11.08
C ALA A 105 -0.77 -7.76 -11.76
N ASN A 106 -2.07 -7.87 -11.51
CA ASN A 106 -3.05 -6.91 -12.02
C ASN A 106 -2.82 -5.50 -11.50
N PHE A 107 -2.51 -5.37 -10.20
CA PHE A 107 -2.21 -4.08 -9.60
C PHE A 107 -0.96 -3.44 -10.23
N ILE A 108 0.14 -4.17 -10.31
CA ILE A 108 1.41 -3.68 -10.86
C ILE A 108 1.29 -3.27 -12.33
N ARG A 109 0.51 -4.01 -13.13
CA ARG A 109 0.27 -3.63 -14.55
C ARG A 109 -0.41 -2.27 -14.72
N ALA A 110 -1.14 -1.79 -13.72
CA ALA A 110 -1.83 -0.51 -13.78
C ALA A 110 -0.99 0.64 -13.21
N VAL A 111 0.00 0.33 -12.39
CA VAL A 111 0.87 1.32 -11.74
C VAL A 111 1.94 1.79 -12.72
N PRO A 112 2.21 3.11 -12.80
CA PRO A 112 3.26 3.63 -13.68
C PRO A 112 4.66 3.30 -13.16
N ASP A 113 5.63 3.17 -14.06
CA ASP A 113 7.02 2.76 -13.76
C ASP A 113 7.77 3.69 -12.79
N GLY A 114 7.33 4.94 -12.67
CA GLY A 114 7.93 5.90 -11.73
C GLY A 114 7.44 5.80 -10.29
N ALA A 115 6.52 4.89 -10.01
CA ALA A 115 5.99 4.69 -8.66
C ALA A 115 6.92 3.85 -7.78
N VAL A 116 6.95 4.16 -6.49
CA VAL A 116 7.60 3.34 -5.46
C VAL A 116 6.53 2.50 -4.77
N VAL A 117 6.58 1.19 -4.98
CA VAL A 117 5.55 0.27 -4.49
C VAL A 117 6.09 -0.62 -3.38
N THR A 118 5.40 -0.62 -2.26
CA THR A 118 5.57 -1.58 -1.16
C THR A 118 4.39 -2.53 -1.17
N VAL A 119 4.61 -3.80 -0.87
CA VAL A 119 3.54 -4.79 -0.70
C VAL A 119 3.36 -5.13 0.77
N GLU A 120 2.12 -5.33 1.14
CA GLU A 120 1.69 -5.55 2.51
C GLU A 120 0.51 -6.53 2.55
N SER A 121 0.46 -7.33 3.60
CA SER A 121 -0.69 -8.17 3.94
C SER A 121 -0.75 -8.39 5.44
N ASN A 122 -1.71 -9.17 5.91
CA ASN A 122 -1.87 -9.43 7.33
C ASN A 122 -1.83 -10.93 7.68
N VAL A 123 -1.69 -11.21 8.96
CA VAL A 123 -1.77 -12.52 9.59
C VAL A 123 -0.91 -13.55 8.87
N ARG A 124 -1.50 -14.57 8.24
CA ARG A 124 -0.77 -15.67 7.57
C ARG A 124 -0.14 -15.27 6.25
N ASN A 125 -0.64 -14.22 5.65
CA ASN A 125 -0.27 -13.81 4.31
C ASN A 125 0.92 -12.85 4.28
N VAL A 126 1.39 -12.35 5.44
CA VAL A 126 2.50 -11.38 5.50
C VAL A 126 3.73 -11.93 4.78
N LEU A 127 4.24 -13.09 5.19
CA LEU A 127 5.44 -13.65 4.57
C LEU A 127 5.21 -14.07 3.10
N PRO A 128 4.15 -14.79 2.72
CA PRO A 128 3.88 -15.11 1.32
C PRO A 128 3.80 -13.88 0.41
N VAL A 129 3.12 -12.81 0.82
CA VAL A 129 3.02 -11.58 0.04
C VAL A 129 4.39 -10.87 -0.06
N ASN A 130 5.15 -10.83 1.04
CA ASN A 130 6.50 -10.28 1.02
C ASN A 130 7.43 -11.06 0.08
N MET A 131 7.30 -12.40 0.02
CA MET A 131 8.06 -13.22 -0.93
C MET A 131 7.70 -12.88 -2.39
N MET A 132 6.42 -12.67 -2.71
CA MET A 132 6.00 -12.18 -4.03
C MET A 132 6.61 -10.82 -4.34
N GLY A 133 6.57 -9.88 -3.39
CA GLY A 133 7.16 -8.54 -3.54
C GLY A 133 8.67 -8.60 -3.78
N ILE A 134 9.40 -9.38 -3.01
CA ILE A 134 10.85 -9.57 -3.18
C ILE A 134 11.14 -10.14 -4.58
N ALA A 135 10.42 -11.17 -5.01
CA ALA A 135 10.60 -11.80 -6.31
C ALA A 135 10.31 -10.85 -7.49
N MET A 136 9.37 -9.92 -7.33
CA MET A 136 9.02 -8.93 -8.34
C MET A 136 9.85 -7.64 -8.28
N GLY A 137 10.84 -7.53 -7.40
CA GLY A 137 11.65 -6.32 -7.28
C GLY A 137 11.01 -5.18 -6.47
N LEU A 138 9.91 -5.43 -5.79
CA LEU A 138 9.17 -4.45 -5.01
C LEU A 138 9.72 -4.29 -3.58
N HIS A 139 9.27 -3.26 -2.87
CA HIS A 139 9.51 -3.10 -1.44
C HIS A 139 8.50 -3.93 -0.65
N VAL A 140 8.83 -4.25 0.59
CA VAL A 140 8.01 -5.11 1.45
C VAL A 140 7.84 -4.49 2.83
N ARG A 141 6.70 -4.76 3.47
CA ARG A 141 6.40 -4.34 4.84
C ARG A 141 6.13 -5.57 5.70
N CYS A 142 6.60 -5.52 6.96
CA CYS A 142 6.24 -6.47 8.02
C CYS A 142 6.25 -5.78 9.39
N GLY A 143 5.63 -6.40 10.36
CA GLY A 143 5.63 -5.94 11.74
C GLY A 143 4.51 -6.55 12.56
N THR A 144 4.51 -6.25 13.86
CA THR A 144 3.53 -6.78 14.81
C THR A 144 2.11 -6.20 14.63
N GLU A 145 1.97 -5.12 13.88
CA GLU A 145 0.65 -4.64 13.44
C GLU A 145 0.00 -5.66 12.48
N ASP A 146 0.81 -6.23 11.59
CA ASP A 146 0.36 -7.10 10.51
C ASP A 146 0.29 -8.57 10.94
N CYS A 147 1.29 -9.04 11.72
CA CYS A 147 1.33 -10.40 12.25
C CYS A 147 2.06 -10.47 13.58
N LEU A 148 1.45 -11.13 14.58
CA LEU A 148 2.05 -11.34 15.90
C LEU A 148 2.86 -12.62 16.01
N TRP A 149 2.70 -13.56 15.08
CA TRP A 149 3.23 -14.91 15.18
C TRP A 149 4.37 -15.14 14.20
N ASN A 150 5.29 -16.04 14.57
CA ASN A 150 6.20 -16.62 13.62
C ASN A 150 5.43 -17.46 12.59
N GLN A 151 6.09 -17.86 11.50
CA GLN A 151 5.44 -18.59 10.43
C GLN A 151 4.84 -19.93 10.84
N SER A 152 5.46 -20.61 11.82
CA SER A 152 4.96 -21.88 12.38
C SER A 152 3.89 -21.68 13.46
N ARG A 153 3.63 -20.44 13.89
CA ARG A 153 2.65 -20.06 14.93
C ARG A 153 2.88 -20.68 16.31
N THR A 154 4.14 -21.00 16.57
CA THR A 154 4.56 -21.58 17.87
C THR A 154 4.94 -20.53 18.89
N GLU A 155 5.40 -19.34 18.42
CA GLU A 155 5.81 -18.24 19.28
C GLU A 155 5.48 -16.87 18.69
N LYS A 156 5.36 -15.86 19.55
CA LYS A 156 5.21 -14.45 19.10
C LYS A 156 6.54 -13.97 18.51
N ALA A 157 6.47 -13.37 17.34
CA ALA A 157 7.60 -12.74 16.67
C ALA A 157 7.58 -11.23 16.92
N SER A 158 8.71 -10.67 17.33
CA SER A 158 8.87 -9.22 17.37
C SER A 158 9.04 -8.65 15.95
N THR A 159 8.74 -7.36 15.78
CA THR A 159 9.00 -6.65 14.52
C THR A 159 10.46 -6.81 14.07
N VAL A 160 11.41 -6.76 15.02
CA VAL A 160 12.85 -6.95 14.72
C VAL A 160 13.12 -8.34 14.13
N LYS A 161 12.61 -9.41 14.73
CA LYS A 161 12.76 -10.78 14.20
C LYS A 161 12.15 -10.92 12.79
N GLN A 162 11.02 -10.28 12.53
CA GLN A 162 10.39 -10.30 11.20
C GLN A 162 11.26 -9.56 10.18
N ILE A 163 11.81 -8.40 10.53
CA ILE A 163 12.73 -7.63 9.67
C ILE A 163 13.99 -8.44 9.39
N GLU A 164 14.62 -9.02 10.41
CA GLU A 164 15.80 -9.88 10.24
C GLU A 164 15.55 -11.07 9.30
N GLN A 165 14.35 -11.66 9.37
CA GLN A 165 13.94 -12.72 8.46
C GLN A 165 13.86 -12.20 7.01
N LEU A 166 13.22 -11.06 6.77
CA LEU A 166 13.09 -10.49 5.42
C LEU A 166 14.44 -10.03 4.86
N VAL A 167 15.30 -9.46 5.69
CA VAL A 167 16.68 -9.10 5.29
C VAL A 167 17.47 -10.33 4.84
N ARG A 168 17.41 -11.43 5.60
CA ARG A 168 18.07 -12.68 5.23
C ARG A 168 17.54 -13.24 3.91
N ILE A 169 16.21 -13.32 3.78
CA ILE A 169 15.55 -13.82 2.56
C ILE A 169 15.91 -12.94 1.35
N SER A 170 15.87 -11.62 1.48
CA SER A 170 16.22 -10.71 0.38
C SER A 170 17.66 -10.92 -0.09
N ARG A 171 18.60 -11.10 0.83
CA ARG A 171 20.01 -11.38 0.50
C ARG A 171 20.19 -12.72 -0.19
N GLU A 172 19.53 -13.78 0.29
CA GLU A 172 19.53 -15.10 -0.35
C GLU A 172 18.95 -15.03 -1.78
N PHE A 173 18.02 -14.10 -2.00
CA PHE A 173 17.45 -13.83 -3.32
C PHE A 173 18.33 -12.91 -4.20
N GLY A 174 19.51 -12.51 -3.70
CA GLY A 174 20.45 -11.62 -4.41
C GLY A 174 20.02 -10.14 -4.42
N ARG A 175 19.15 -9.72 -3.49
CA ARG A 175 18.72 -8.33 -3.38
C ARG A 175 19.39 -7.62 -2.22
N GLU A 176 19.99 -6.47 -2.51
CA GLU A 176 20.58 -5.60 -1.50
C GLU A 176 19.49 -4.86 -0.69
N ILE A 177 19.80 -4.63 0.58
CA ILE A 177 18.97 -3.85 1.48
C ILE A 177 19.41 -2.38 1.43
N ALA A 178 18.49 -1.50 1.08
CA ALA A 178 18.76 -0.07 1.02
C ALA A 178 19.15 0.48 2.40
N THR A 179 20.16 1.32 2.44
CA THR A 179 20.46 2.16 3.61
C THR A 179 19.35 3.19 3.83
N ALA A 180 19.30 3.79 5.01
CA ALA A 180 18.32 4.85 5.31
C ALA A 180 18.43 6.03 4.31
N GLN A 181 19.64 6.38 3.87
CA GLN A 181 19.85 7.42 2.86
C GLN A 181 19.30 7.00 1.50
N GLN A 182 19.63 5.81 1.03
CA GLN A 182 19.10 5.26 -0.23
C GLN A 182 17.57 5.14 -0.21
N ALA A 183 16.98 4.71 0.91
CA ALA A 183 15.52 4.65 1.05
C ALA A 183 14.86 6.02 0.91
N ARG A 184 15.48 7.08 1.46
CA ARG A 184 15.02 8.46 1.27
C ARG A 184 15.11 8.92 -0.18
N GLU A 185 16.19 8.57 -0.86
CA GLU A 185 16.41 8.89 -2.28
C GLU A 185 15.40 8.15 -3.18
N ILE A 186 15.20 6.85 -2.96
CA ILE A 186 14.23 6.04 -3.67
C ILE A 186 12.82 6.63 -3.53
N SER A 187 12.43 6.96 -2.31
CA SER A 187 11.11 7.55 -2.00
C SER A 187 11.02 9.04 -2.33
N LYS A 188 12.12 9.66 -2.76
CA LYS A 188 12.22 11.11 -3.06
C LYS A 188 11.61 11.95 -1.93
N ILE A 189 11.97 11.65 -0.65
CA ILE A 189 11.36 12.29 0.51
C ILE A 189 11.60 13.79 0.49
N GLY A 190 10.51 14.57 0.63
CA GLY A 190 10.53 16.03 0.64
C GLY A 190 10.48 16.66 -0.75
N VAL A 191 10.39 15.88 -1.82
CA VAL A 191 10.24 16.40 -3.18
C VAL A 191 8.78 16.74 -3.44
N PHE A 192 8.53 17.93 -3.99
CA PHE A 192 7.25 18.37 -4.54
C PHE A 192 7.50 19.06 -5.87
N TYR A 193 6.64 18.82 -6.82
CA TYR A 193 6.72 19.38 -8.17
C TYR A 193 5.88 20.66 -8.27
N ASP A 194 6.29 21.60 -9.11
CA ASP A 194 5.61 22.89 -9.26
C ASP A 194 4.30 22.75 -10.04
N THR A 195 4.30 21.92 -11.09
CA THR A 195 3.14 21.74 -11.95
C THR A 195 2.58 20.32 -11.90
N VAL A 196 1.34 20.15 -12.36
CA VAL A 196 0.69 18.85 -12.52
C VAL A 196 1.43 18.02 -13.58
N GLU A 197 1.82 18.67 -14.67
CA GLU A 197 2.51 18.05 -15.80
C GLU A 197 3.85 17.47 -15.38
N GLU A 198 4.64 18.21 -14.60
CA GLU A 198 5.90 17.73 -14.04
C GLU A 198 5.68 16.54 -13.11
N SER A 199 4.67 16.64 -12.24
CA SER A 199 4.33 15.55 -11.32
C SER A 199 3.93 14.27 -12.08
N LEU A 200 3.08 14.40 -13.09
CA LEU A 200 2.65 13.26 -13.91
C LEU A 200 3.83 12.64 -14.66
N HIS A 201 4.64 13.47 -15.31
CA HIS A 201 5.83 13.02 -16.04
C HIS A 201 6.83 12.31 -15.13
N ALA A 202 7.17 12.91 -13.98
CA ALA A 202 8.15 12.39 -13.04
C ALA A 202 7.72 11.05 -12.40
N ASN A 203 6.42 10.77 -12.37
CA ASN A 203 5.83 9.53 -11.88
C ASN A 203 5.48 8.52 -13.01
N GLY A 204 5.80 8.82 -14.25
CA GLY A 204 5.58 7.92 -15.38
C GLY A 204 4.13 7.86 -15.88
N PHE A 205 3.30 8.83 -15.52
CA PHE A 205 1.95 8.95 -16.07
C PHE A 205 1.94 9.63 -17.42
N ALA A 206 1.03 9.22 -18.30
CA ALA A 206 0.69 10.00 -19.49
C ALA A 206 0.16 11.39 -19.08
N PRO A 207 0.39 12.44 -19.89
CA PRO A 207 -0.12 13.78 -19.62
C PRO A 207 -1.64 13.81 -19.56
N ASN A 208 -2.19 14.86 -18.93
CA ASN A 208 -3.62 15.12 -18.97
C ASN A 208 -4.09 15.33 -20.41
N ARG A 209 -5.28 14.84 -20.72
CA ARG A 209 -5.89 15.08 -22.04
C ARG A 209 -6.38 16.52 -22.11
N ASN A 210 -6.19 17.14 -23.29
CA ASN A 210 -6.78 18.44 -23.56
C ASN A 210 -8.31 18.36 -23.60
N GLY A 211 -8.99 19.44 -23.20
CA GLY A 211 -10.41 19.49 -22.82
C GLY A 211 -11.46 19.02 -23.84
N GLY A 212 -11.10 18.62 -25.06
CA GLY A 212 -12.01 18.03 -26.02
C GLY A 212 -12.03 16.50 -26.08
N ASN A 213 -11.15 15.81 -25.33
CA ASN A 213 -10.96 14.35 -25.38
C ASN A 213 -11.05 13.68 -23.99
N GLN A 214 -12.10 13.95 -23.26
CA GLN A 214 -12.30 13.43 -21.91
C GLN A 214 -12.89 12.00 -21.85
N GLY A 215 -12.46 11.11 -22.70
CA GLY A 215 -12.87 9.70 -22.61
C GLY A 215 -11.98 8.90 -21.64
N PHE A 216 -12.53 7.84 -21.04
CA PHE A 216 -11.81 6.91 -20.15
C PHE A 216 -10.79 6.01 -20.87
N LEU A 217 -10.75 6.02 -22.20
CA LEU A 217 -9.85 5.17 -22.94
C LEU A 217 -8.42 5.77 -22.89
N ARG A 218 -7.53 5.08 -22.22
CA ARG A 218 -6.09 5.31 -22.37
C ARG A 218 -5.74 5.01 -23.82
N LYS A 219 -5.12 5.95 -24.53
CA LYS A 219 -4.39 5.56 -25.73
C LYS A 219 -3.25 4.67 -25.24
N THR A 220 -3.26 3.41 -25.61
CA THR A 220 -2.07 2.58 -25.59
C THR A 220 -1.03 3.27 -26.47
N ALA A 221 0.17 3.49 -25.90
CA ALA A 221 1.30 4.00 -26.64
C ALA A 221 1.66 3.03 -27.77
#